data_01c5a5a2f4bda6387d7c87a64d42426d
#
_entry.id   01c5a5a2f4bda6387d7c87a64d42426d
#
_cell.length_a   1.000
_cell.length_b   1.000
_cell.length_c   1.000
_cell.angle_alpha   90.00
_cell.angle_beta   90.00
_cell.angle_gamma   90.00
#
_symmetry.space_group_name_H-M   'P 1'
#
loop_
_entity.id
_entity.type
_entity.pdbx_description
1 polymer ?
#
loop_
_entity_poly.entity_id
_entity_poly.type
_entity_poly.pdbx_seq_one_letter_code
_entity_poly.pdbx_strand_id
1 'polypeptide(L)'
;SSACLAVAGPISNNNAKIINLSWDISGKALKNKFNFKSCELINDFAVQIYGIPFLKKNQYSTIQNGGNFQSANKDLHAIVGAGTGLGIARGIISGSKVKVLASEGGHVEYSPKSELEWELKIWLKNSLNVERISCERIVSGTGLSRIAEWRLSKSDAKNHPLQKYFKEIKISNALRKELPEKICTLSNEGDQLMIEVERIWLDAYASLLGDVALQELCFGGLWISGGTAPKHFKNFKSDLFMKQFFDKGRLKDILKTIPLNVILDEEFGLFSAACRAKMLLKTT
;
A
#
# COMPACT_ATOMS: atom_id res chain seq x y z
N SER A 1 -7.15 24.61 -19.42
CA SER A 1 -7.18 23.32 -18.70
C SER A 1 -5.94 23.17 -17.82
N SER A 2 -6.00 22.32 -16.80
CA SER A 2 -4.86 21.93 -15.96
C SER A 2 -4.71 20.42 -15.96
N ALA A 3 -3.51 19.92 -15.72
CA ALA A 3 -3.22 18.50 -15.67
C ALA A 3 -2.49 18.13 -14.36
N CYS A 4 -2.74 16.94 -13.88
CA CYS A 4 -1.97 16.29 -12.83
C CYS A 4 -1.64 14.88 -13.29
N LEU A 5 -0.38 14.53 -13.31
CA LEU A 5 0.09 13.20 -13.69
C LEU A 5 0.62 12.47 -12.45
N ALA A 6 0.04 11.32 -12.17
CA ALA A 6 0.51 10.40 -11.15
C ALA A 6 1.63 9.55 -11.73
N VAL A 7 2.82 9.63 -11.14
CA VAL A 7 4.03 8.99 -11.67
C VAL A 7 4.67 8.12 -10.61
N ALA A 8 4.99 6.88 -10.95
CA ALA A 8 5.72 5.99 -10.06
C ALA A 8 7.17 6.48 -9.88
N GLY A 9 7.57 6.72 -8.63
CA GLY A 9 8.91 7.15 -8.27
C GLY A 9 9.01 8.56 -7.69
N PRO A 10 10.22 8.99 -7.34
CA PRO A 10 10.44 10.29 -6.72
C PRO A 10 10.26 11.44 -7.72
N ILE A 11 9.66 12.53 -7.24
CA ILE A 11 9.46 13.77 -8.00
C ILE A 11 10.37 14.85 -7.42
N SER A 12 11.12 15.52 -8.29
CA SER A 12 11.94 16.66 -7.91
C SER A 12 11.73 17.83 -8.89
N ASN A 13 11.40 19.00 -8.36
CA ASN A 13 11.17 20.20 -9.16
C ASN A 13 10.21 19.99 -10.35
N ASN A 14 9.12 19.25 -10.11
CA ASN A 14 8.14 18.89 -11.13
C ASN A 14 8.71 18.07 -12.32
N ASN A 15 9.76 17.29 -12.04
CA ASN A 15 10.37 16.33 -12.97
C ASN A 15 10.42 14.96 -12.32
N ALA A 16 10.27 13.90 -13.12
CA ALA A 16 10.37 12.52 -12.72
C ALA A 16 11.20 11.73 -13.71
N LYS A 17 11.99 10.78 -13.19
CA LYS A 17 12.70 9.80 -14.00
C LYS A 17 12.15 8.41 -13.70
N ILE A 18 11.53 7.78 -14.70
CA ILE A 18 11.01 6.42 -14.57
C ILE A 18 12.11 5.44 -14.95
N ILE A 19 12.77 4.89 -13.95
CA ILE A 19 13.99 4.07 -14.14
C ILE A 19 13.72 2.86 -15.03
N ASN A 20 12.58 2.18 -14.84
CA ASN A 20 12.22 0.96 -15.56
C ASN A 20 11.86 1.19 -17.04
N LEU A 21 11.56 2.42 -17.44
CA LEU A 21 11.18 2.78 -18.81
C LEU A 21 12.16 3.74 -19.47
N SER A 22 13.21 4.16 -18.75
CA SER A 22 14.17 5.20 -19.20
C SER A 22 13.49 6.49 -19.68
N TRP A 23 12.36 6.84 -19.07
CA TRP A 23 11.60 8.05 -19.40
C TRP A 23 11.95 9.19 -18.47
N ASP A 24 12.27 10.34 -19.02
CA ASP A 24 12.37 11.60 -18.31
C ASP A 24 11.11 12.42 -18.59
N ILE A 25 10.32 12.66 -17.53
CA ILE A 25 9.05 13.38 -17.62
C ILE A 25 9.22 14.75 -16.96
N SER A 26 8.87 15.82 -17.68
CA SER A 26 8.88 17.20 -17.19
C SER A 26 7.49 17.82 -17.26
N GLY A 27 6.95 18.21 -16.11
CA GLY A 27 5.67 18.91 -16.04
C GLY A 27 5.69 20.24 -16.78
N LYS A 28 6.85 20.95 -16.80
CA LYS A 28 7.03 22.18 -17.58
C LYS A 28 6.95 21.92 -19.08
N ALA A 29 7.63 20.87 -19.56
CA ALA A 29 7.59 20.50 -20.97
C ALA A 29 6.18 20.10 -21.41
N LEU A 30 5.48 19.29 -20.61
CA LEU A 30 4.11 18.88 -20.86
C LEU A 30 3.13 20.07 -20.84
N LYS A 31 3.28 21.00 -19.88
CA LYS A 31 2.51 22.24 -19.83
C LYS A 31 2.62 23.00 -21.15
N ASN A 32 3.82 23.21 -21.65
CA ASN A 32 4.08 23.97 -22.87
C ASN A 32 3.55 23.22 -24.12
N LYS A 33 3.84 21.92 -24.21
CA LYS A 33 3.44 21.09 -25.36
C LYS A 33 1.94 21.01 -25.55
N PHE A 34 1.18 20.90 -24.44
CA PHE A 34 -0.28 20.74 -24.49
C PHE A 34 -1.04 22.03 -24.15
N ASN A 35 -0.34 23.15 -23.99
CA ASN A 35 -0.92 24.46 -23.64
C ASN A 35 -1.81 24.42 -22.39
N PHE A 36 -1.36 23.69 -21.34
CA PHE A 36 -2.05 23.70 -20.05
C PHE A 36 -1.76 24.99 -19.27
N LYS A 37 -2.75 25.49 -18.51
CA LYS A 37 -2.52 26.56 -17.54
C LYS A 37 -1.53 26.14 -16.47
N SER A 38 -1.65 24.91 -15.98
CA SER A 38 -0.74 24.27 -15.04
C SER A 38 -0.62 22.77 -15.33
N CYS A 39 0.54 22.19 -15.04
CA CYS A 39 0.79 20.76 -15.13
C CYS A 39 1.68 20.36 -13.96
N GLU A 40 1.21 19.43 -13.14
CA GLU A 40 1.91 18.96 -11.96
C GLU A 40 2.16 17.46 -12.05
N LEU A 41 3.38 17.07 -11.68
CA LEU A 41 3.74 15.66 -11.47
C LEU A 41 3.69 15.38 -9.99
N ILE A 42 3.04 14.28 -9.59
CA ILE A 42 2.95 13.82 -8.21
C ILE A 42 3.23 12.32 -8.19
N ASN A 43 3.85 11.84 -7.11
CA ASN A 43 3.99 10.40 -6.91
C ASN A 43 2.61 9.73 -6.94
N ASP A 44 2.52 8.57 -7.61
CA ASP A 44 1.28 7.84 -7.89
C ASP A 44 0.51 7.43 -6.63
N PHE A 45 1.22 7.28 -5.52
CA PHE A 45 0.59 6.98 -4.24
C PHE A 45 0.23 8.25 -3.44
N ALA A 46 1.13 9.22 -3.41
CA ALA A 46 0.93 10.49 -2.71
C ALA A 46 -0.27 11.30 -3.26
N VAL A 47 -0.56 11.18 -4.56
CA VAL A 47 -1.71 11.84 -5.19
C VAL A 47 -3.04 11.42 -4.59
N GLN A 48 -3.14 10.23 -4.03
CA GLN A 48 -4.39 9.67 -3.48
C GLN A 48 -4.94 10.51 -2.31
N ILE A 49 -4.09 11.20 -1.57
CA ILE A 49 -4.51 12.12 -0.50
C ILE A 49 -5.47 13.21 -1.02
N TYR A 50 -5.28 13.68 -2.27
CA TYR A 50 -6.16 14.69 -2.86
C TYR A 50 -7.58 14.18 -3.16
N GLY A 51 -7.75 12.87 -3.28
CA GLY A 51 -9.05 12.25 -3.53
C GLY A 51 -9.89 12.03 -2.27
N ILE A 52 -9.25 11.89 -1.10
CA ILE A 52 -9.94 11.54 0.16
C ILE A 52 -11.14 12.45 0.46
N PRO A 53 -11.05 13.81 0.34
CA PRO A 53 -12.19 14.69 0.63
C PRO A 53 -13.38 14.50 -0.30
N PHE A 54 -13.21 13.82 -1.41
CA PHE A 54 -14.24 13.66 -2.44
C PHE A 54 -14.78 12.23 -2.55
N LEU A 55 -14.32 11.33 -1.68
CA LEU A 55 -14.81 9.96 -1.63
C LEU A 55 -16.31 9.92 -1.31
N LYS A 56 -17.05 9.17 -2.10
CA LYS A 56 -18.46 8.86 -1.86
C LYS A 56 -18.57 7.64 -0.94
N LYS A 57 -19.68 7.52 -0.21
CA LYS A 57 -19.93 6.43 0.76
C LYS A 57 -19.82 5.02 0.16
N ASN A 58 -20.06 4.86 -1.12
CA ASN A 58 -19.94 3.56 -1.81
C ASN A 58 -18.52 3.24 -2.31
N GLN A 59 -17.58 4.17 -2.22
CA GLN A 59 -16.19 3.99 -2.70
C GLN A 59 -15.23 3.56 -1.57
N TYR A 60 -15.69 3.59 -0.34
CA TYR A 60 -14.90 3.14 0.83
C TYR A 60 -15.77 2.47 1.88
N SER A 61 -15.13 1.77 2.79
CA SER A 61 -15.79 1.21 3.98
C SER A 61 -14.96 1.48 5.22
N THR A 62 -15.63 1.86 6.30
CA THR A 62 -14.99 2.04 7.59
C THR A 62 -14.91 0.69 8.32
N ILE A 63 -13.71 0.32 8.74
CA ILE A 63 -13.46 -0.86 9.59
C ILE A 63 -13.61 -0.46 11.05
N GLN A 64 -13.04 0.69 11.42
CA GLN A 64 -13.08 1.24 12.76
C GLN A 64 -13.44 2.72 12.70
N ASN A 65 -14.45 3.11 13.46
CA ASN A 65 -14.71 4.51 13.75
C ASN A 65 -13.68 5.00 14.78
N GLY A 66 -13.10 6.17 14.55
CA GLY A 66 -12.22 6.78 15.54
C GLY A 66 -12.97 7.20 16.80
N GLY A 67 -12.23 7.37 17.88
CA GLY A 67 -12.74 7.95 19.13
C GLY A 67 -12.65 9.50 19.13
N ASN A 68 -13.30 10.12 20.11
CA ASN A 68 -13.17 11.56 20.38
C ASN A 68 -11.82 11.84 21.04
N PHE A 69 -10.77 11.93 20.25
CA PHE A 69 -9.46 12.37 20.74
C PHE A 69 -9.24 13.83 20.34
N GLN A 70 -9.17 14.71 21.35
CA GLN A 70 -8.84 16.11 21.10
C GLN A 70 -7.35 16.22 20.77
N SER A 71 -7.02 16.35 19.50
CA SER A 71 -5.65 16.45 19.01
C SER A 71 -5.52 17.52 17.95
N ALA A 72 -4.35 18.16 17.91
CA ALA A 72 -3.95 19.04 16.81
C ALA A 72 -3.87 18.30 15.45
N ASN A 73 -3.77 16.96 15.47
CA ASN A 73 -3.61 16.14 14.27
C ASN A 73 -4.94 15.60 13.71
N LYS A 74 -6.10 16.17 14.09
CA LYS A 74 -7.40 15.71 13.57
C LYS A 74 -7.58 15.85 12.06
N ASP A 75 -6.79 16.71 11.43
CA ASP A 75 -6.78 16.93 9.98
C ASP A 75 -5.71 16.09 9.27
N LEU A 76 -4.88 15.34 10.01
CA LEU A 76 -3.84 14.50 9.44
C LEU A 76 -4.42 13.16 9.03
N HIS A 77 -4.23 12.81 7.76
CA HIS A 77 -4.58 11.54 7.16
C HIS A 77 -3.32 10.81 6.70
N ALA A 78 -3.30 9.50 6.86
CA ALA A 78 -2.30 8.64 6.26
C ALA A 78 -2.98 7.62 5.35
N ILE A 79 -2.29 7.23 4.28
CA ILE A 79 -2.74 6.21 3.34
C ILE A 79 -1.63 5.20 3.12
N VAL A 80 -1.98 3.92 3.19
CA VAL A 80 -1.07 2.80 2.99
C VAL A 80 -1.71 1.86 1.98
N GLY A 81 -0.96 1.45 0.97
CA GLY A 81 -1.53 0.58 -0.04
C GLY A 81 -0.54 -0.41 -0.60
N ALA A 82 -0.93 -1.67 -0.53
CA ALA A 82 -0.24 -2.76 -1.19
C ALA A 82 -0.81 -2.96 -2.61
N GLY A 83 0.07 -2.83 -3.58
CA GLY A 83 -0.16 -3.14 -4.98
C GLY A 83 0.94 -4.06 -5.47
N THR A 84 1.55 -3.79 -6.64
CA THR A 84 2.81 -4.43 -7.07
C THR A 84 3.93 -4.13 -6.07
N GLY A 85 3.96 -2.91 -5.53
CA GLY A 85 4.80 -2.46 -4.43
C GLY A 85 3.97 -2.05 -3.21
N LEU A 86 4.58 -1.26 -2.31
CA LEU A 86 3.97 -0.72 -1.10
C LEU A 86 4.12 0.80 -1.07
N GLY A 87 3.02 1.51 -1.23
CA GLY A 87 2.99 2.96 -1.10
C GLY A 87 2.54 3.40 0.29
N ILE A 88 3.17 4.46 0.80
CA ILE A 88 2.75 5.17 2.02
C ILE A 88 2.78 6.66 1.73
N ALA A 89 1.71 7.35 2.06
CA ALA A 89 1.65 8.80 1.97
C ALA A 89 0.83 9.37 3.12
N ARG A 90 1.00 10.65 3.38
CA ARG A 90 0.26 11.37 4.39
C ARG A 90 -0.08 12.78 3.90
N GLY A 91 -1.08 13.39 4.53
CA GLY A 91 -1.44 14.75 4.19
C GLY A 91 -2.39 15.38 5.20
N ILE A 92 -2.40 16.69 5.21
CA ILE A 92 -3.29 17.50 6.03
C ILE A 92 -4.46 17.93 5.16
N ILE A 93 -5.68 17.61 5.60
CA ILE A 93 -6.93 17.94 4.91
C ILE A 93 -7.74 18.85 5.83
N SER A 94 -7.73 20.14 5.55
CA SER A 94 -8.47 21.14 6.33
C SER A 94 -9.46 21.88 5.42
N GLY A 95 -10.71 21.46 5.47
CA GLY A 95 -11.75 21.93 4.56
C GLY A 95 -11.40 21.64 3.10
N SER A 96 -11.27 22.70 2.28
CA SER A 96 -10.89 22.57 0.86
C SER A 96 -9.38 22.55 0.61
N LYS A 97 -8.58 22.79 1.65
CA LYS A 97 -7.11 22.82 1.55
C LYS A 97 -6.53 21.46 1.81
N VAL A 98 -5.74 20.97 0.88
CA VAL A 98 -5.03 19.69 0.99
C VAL A 98 -3.54 19.94 0.81
N LYS A 99 -2.75 19.51 1.80
CA LYS A 99 -1.28 19.53 1.74
C LYS A 99 -0.78 18.10 1.83
N VAL A 100 -0.17 17.61 0.75
CA VAL A 100 0.41 16.27 0.70
C VAL A 100 1.86 16.30 1.19
N LEU A 101 2.22 15.29 1.95
CA LEU A 101 3.57 15.02 2.44
C LEU A 101 3.99 13.66 1.89
N ALA A 102 4.89 13.65 0.94
CA ALA A 102 5.41 12.42 0.34
C ALA A 102 6.17 11.58 1.39
N SER A 103 6.19 10.27 1.16
CA SER A 103 6.89 9.32 2.03
C SER A 103 7.39 8.14 1.20
N GLU A 104 8.54 7.64 1.54
CA GLU A 104 9.09 6.37 1.06
C GLU A 104 9.05 5.32 2.20
N GLY A 105 8.05 5.43 3.08
CA GLY A 105 7.88 4.57 4.25
C GLY A 105 7.69 3.09 3.95
N GLY A 106 7.29 2.72 2.72
CA GLY A 106 7.27 1.33 2.26
C GLY A 106 8.65 0.67 2.24
N HIS A 107 9.71 1.48 2.15
CA HIS A 107 11.09 1.03 2.10
C HIS A 107 11.80 0.96 3.46
N VAL A 108 11.12 1.23 4.58
CA VAL A 108 11.70 1.01 5.91
C VAL A 108 11.96 -0.48 6.15
N GLU A 109 12.84 -0.77 7.10
CA GLU A 109 13.21 -2.15 7.45
C GLU A 109 12.00 -2.93 7.97
N TYR A 110 11.82 -4.17 7.48
CA TYR A 110 10.83 -5.09 8.01
C TYR A 110 11.24 -5.61 9.39
N SER A 111 10.36 -5.50 10.37
CA SER A 111 10.54 -5.94 11.75
C SER A 111 9.71 -7.20 12.01
N PRO A 112 10.32 -8.41 11.97
CA PRO A 112 9.63 -9.65 12.31
C PRO A 112 9.19 -9.67 13.78
N LYS A 113 8.01 -10.23 14.07
CA LYS A 113 7.43 -10.33 15.41
C LYS A 113 7.42 -11.76 15.96
N SER A 114 7.68 -12.76 15.13
CA SER A 114 7.70 -14.17 15.48
C SER A 114 8.93 -14.87 14.89
N GLU A 115 9.24 -16.05 15.41
CA GLU A 115 10.31 -16.91 14.87
C GLU A 115 10.05 -17.24 13.39
N LEU A 116 8.79 -17.50 13.04
CA LEU A 116 8.37 -17.79 11.66
C LEU A 116 8.68 -16.61 10.72
N GLU A 117 8.34 -15.38 11.12
CA GLU A 117 8.64 -14.18 10.35
C GLU A 117 10.14 -13.88 10.27
N TRP A 118 10.87 -14.22 11.33
CA TRP A 118 12.33 -14.12 11.33
C TRP A 118 12.96 -15.10 10.35
N GLU A 119 12.49 -16.34 10.33
CA GLU A 119 12.94 -17.35 9.38
C GLU A 119 12.65 -16.92 7.92
N LEU A 120 11.44 -16.40 7.66
CA LEU A 120 11.08 -15.82 6.36
C LEU A 120 12.04 -14.68 5.97
N LYS A 121 12.34 -13.77 6.89
CA LYS A 121 13.26 -12.63 6.62
C LYS A 121 14.65 -13.13 6.24
N ILE A 122 15.20 -14.11 6.95
CA ILE A 122 16.52 -14.69 6.65
C ILE A 122 16.50 -15.39 5.29
N TRP A 123 15.46 -16.18 5.01
CA TRP A 123 15.31 -16.84 3.72
C TRP A 123 15.25 -15.83 2.56
N LEU A 124 14.52 -14.73 2.75
CA LEU A 124 14.42 -13.65 1.75
C LEU A 124 15.76 -12.94 1.51
N LYS A 125 16.52 -12.67 2.57
CA LYS A 125 17.87 -12.10 2.43
C LYS A 125 18.74 -12.97 1.54
N ASN A 126 18.76 -14.26 1.80
CA ASN A 126 19.55 -15.23 1.04
C ASN A 126 19.04 -15.40 -0.40
N SER A 127 17.73 -15.57 -0.59
CA SER A 127 17.14 -15.83 -1.92
C SER A 127 17.24 -14.63 -2.86
N LEU A 128 17.21 -13.41 -2.32
CA LEU A 128 17.30 -12.15 -3.07
C LEU A 128 18.74 -11.61 -3.13
N ASN A 129 19.69 -12.21 -2.41
CA ASN A 129 21.06 -11.74 -2.26
C ASN A 129 21.14 -10.27 -1.85
N VAL A 130 20.47 -9.91 -0.74
CA VAL A 130 20.40 -8.54 -0.23
C VAL A 130 20.68 -8.50 1.26
N GLU A 131 21.26 -7.39 1.72
CA GLU A 131 21.56 -7.19 3.13
C GLU A 131 20.33 -6.83 3.97
N ARG A 132 19.29 -6.28 3.36
CA ARG A 132 18.14 -5.71 4.04
C ARG A 132 16.81 -6.11 3.38
N ILE A 133 15.81 -6.37 4.20
CA ILE A 133 14.43 -6.62 3.74
C ILE A 133 13.56 -5.42 4.14
N SER A 134 13.03 -4.70 3.15
CA SER A 134 12.06 -3.63 3.38
C SER A 134 10.65 -4.19 3.62
N CYS A 135 9.78 -3.37 4.24
CA CYS A 135 8.36 -3.70 4.41
C CYS A 135 7.69 -4.06 3.08
N GLU A 136 8.01 -3.35 1.99
CA GLU A 136 7.50 -3.64 0.65
C GLU A 136 7.81 -5.06 0.19
N ARG A 137 8.96 -5.61 0.57
CA ARG A 137 9.34 -6.98 0.16
C ARG A 137 8.47 -8.06 0.78
N ILE A 138 7.69 -7.70 1.80
CA ILE A 138 6.71 -8.54 2.49
C ILE A 138 5.30 -8.07 2.16
N VAL A 139 4.98 -6.79 2.45
CA VAL A 139 3.63 -6.22 2.31
C VAL A 139 3.46 -5.63 0.91
N SER A 140 3.30 -6.50 -0.06
CA SER A 140 2.96 -6.18 -1.45
C SER A 140 2.48 -7.43 -2.16
N GLY A 141 1.92 -7.32 -3.36
CA GLY A 141 1.58 -8.49 -4.18
C GLY A 141 2.83 -9.32 -4.51
N THR A 142 3.95 -8.65 -4.80
CA THR A 142 5.24 -9.35 -4.96
C THR A 142 5.68 -10.02 -3.66
N GLY A 143 5.42 -9.40 -2.50
CA GLY A 143 5.69 -9.95 -1.18
C GLY A 143 4.87 -11.20 -0.91
N LEU A 144 3.56 -11.18 -1.19
CA LEU A 144 2.69 -12.35 -1.07
C LEU A 144 3.22 -13.53 -1.89
N SER A 145 3.67 -13.28 -3.12
CA SER A 145 4.30 -14.30 -3.97
C SER A 145 5.57 -14.87 -3.35
N ARG A 146 6.40 -14.03 -2.73
CA ARG A 146 7.64 -14.48 -2.06
C ARG A 146 7.38 -15.29 -0.80
N ILE A 147 6.36 -14.93 -0.02
CA ILE A 147 5.93 -15.71 1.14
C ILE A 147 5.47 -17.10 0.68
N ALA A 148 4.72 -17.20 -0.42
CA ALA A 148 4.32 -18.47 -0.99
C ALA A 148 5.54 -19.28 -1.47
N GLU A 149 6.49 -18.65 -2.16
CA GLU A 149 7.73 -19.32 -2.60
C GLU A 149 8.52 -19.88 -1.42
N TRP A 150 8.68 -19.09 -0.35
CA TRP A 150 9.32 -19.54 0.88
C TRP A 150 8.55 -20.70 1.53
N ARG A 151 7.24 -20.60 1.68
CA ARG A 151 6.41 -21.63 2.32
C ARG A 151 6.45 -22.94 1.54
N LEU A 152 6.39 -22.86 0.22
CA LEU A 152 6.45 -24.02 -0.67
C LEU A 152 7.86 -24.59 -0.84
N SER A 153 8.91 -23.92 -0.35
CA SER A 153 10.27 -24.49 -0.28
C SER A 153 10.43 -25.51 0.86
N LYS A 154 9.48 -25.58 1.80
CA LYS A 154 9.52 -26.52 2.92
C LYS A 154 9.21 -27.96 2.47
N SER A 155 9.71 -28.92 3.25
CA SER A 155 9.65 -30.36 2.89
C SER A 155 8.23 -30.93 2.78
N ASP A 156 7.29 -30.38 3.55
CA ASP A 156 5.88 -30.79 3.57
C ASP A 156 5.06 -30.27 2.36
N ALA A 157 5.60 -29.34 1.60
CA ALA A 157 4.93 -28.72 0.45
C ALA A 157 5.37 -29.26 -0.93
N LYS A 158 6.16 -30.34 -0.99
CA LYS A 158 6.80 -30.83 -2.24
C LYS A 158 5.83 -31.16 -3.37
N ASN A 159 4.61 -31.58 -3.06
CA ASN A 159 3.60 -31.99 -4.03
C ASN A 159 2.54 -30.91 -4.32
N HIS A 160 2.73 -29.69 -3.83
CA HIS A 160 1.76 -28.63 -4.02
C HIS A 160 1.67 -28.21 -5.51
N PRO A 161 0.45 -27.98 -6.06
CA PRO A 161 0.26 -27.67 -7.47
C PRO A 161 1.05 -26.45 -7.96
N LEU A 162 1.23 -25.42 -7.10
CA LEU A 162 2.01 -24.23 -7.42
C LEU A 162 3.51 -24.45 -7.54
N GLN A 163 4.05 -25.62 -7.15
CA GLN A 163 5.48 -25.93 -7.32
C GLN A 163 5.94 -25.82 -8.78
N LYS A 164 5.09 -26.20 -9.72
CA LYS A 164 5.38 -26.08 -11.15
C LYS A 164 5.54 -24.60 -11.55
N TYR A 165 4.68 -23.74 -11.02
CA TYR A 165 4.72 -22.29 -11.26
C TYR A 165 6.05 -21.66 -10.85
N PHE A 166 6.60 -22.03 -9.69
CA PHE A 166 7.87 -21.46 -9.23
C PHE A 166 9.07 -21.87 -10.07
N LYS A 167 9.02 -23.03 -10.70
CA LYS A 167 10.03 -23.44 -11.68
C LYS A 167 9.95 -22.59 -12.96
N GLU A 168 8.74 -22.27 -13.40
CA GLU A 168 8.47 -21.51 -14.63
C GLU A 168 8.63 -19.98 -14.42
N ILE A 169 8.32 -19.45 -13.22
CA ILE A 169 8.48 -18.03 -12.87
C ILE A 169 9.93 -17.56 -12.95
N LYS A 170 10.90 -18.44 -12.72
CA LYS A 170 12.31 -18.12 -12.95
C LYS A 170 12.59 -17.72 -14.40
N ILE A 171 11.71 -18.09 -15.32
CA ILE A 171 11.82 -17.87 -16.76
C ILE A 171 10.93 -16.73 -17.26
N SER A 172 9.81 -16.38 -16.57
CA SER A 172 8.85 -15.39 -17.06
C SER A 172 8.32 -14.46 -15.95
N ASN A 173 8.60 -13.16 -16.10
CA ASN A 173 8.05 -12.11 -15.21
C ASN A 173 6.52 -11.96 -15.32
N ALA A 174 5.88 -12.40 -16.42
CA ALA A 174 4.44 -12.33 -16.60
C ALA A 174 3.71 -13.22 -15.59
N LEU A 175 4.17 -14.47 -15.43
CA LEU A 175 3.60 -15.44 -14.48
C LEU A 175 3.68 -14.96 -13.03
N ARG A 176 4.70 -14.15 -12.68
CA ARG A 176 4.84 -13.59 -11.34
C ARG A 176 3.73 -12.59 -10.98
N LYS A 177 3.16 -11.89 -11.96
CA LYS A 177 2.05 -10.94 -11.74
C LYS A 177 0.71 -11.63 -11.45
N GLU A 178 0.52 -12.85 -11.95
CA GLU A 178 -0.71 -13.63 -11.76
C GLU A 178 -0.71 -14.40 -10.43
N LEU A 179 0.47 -14.63 -9.85
CA LEU A 179 0.62 -15.49 -8.68
C LEU A 179 -0.16 -15.01 -7.45
N PRO A 180 -0.20 -13.70 -7.10
CA PRO A 180 -1.01 -13.24 -5.96
C PRO A 180 -2.49 -13.60 -6.08
N GLU A 181 -3.06 -13.51 -7.27
CA GLU A 181 -4.45 -13.87 -7.51
C GLU A 181 -4.69 -15.37 -7.35
N LYS A 182 -3.78 -16.20 -7.87
CA LYS A 182 -3.85 -17.67 -7.70
C LYS A 182 -3.72 -18.09 -6.23
N ILE A 183 -2.86 -17.43 -5.45
CA ILE A 183 -2.72 -17.68 -4.01
C ILE A 183 -4.05 -17.38 -3.31
N CYS A 184 -4.66 -16.21 -3.56
CA CYS A 184 -5.93 -15.85 -2.97
C CYS A 184 -7.06 -16.81 -3.39
N THR A 185 -7.10 -17.24 -4.66
CA THR A 185 -8.09 -18.20 -5.15
C THR A 185 -7.97 -19.54 -4.40
N LEU A 186 -6.78 -20.11 -4.33
CA LEU A 186 -6.54 -21.38 -3.63
C LEU A 186 -6.82 -21.24 -2.11
N SER A 187 -6.45 -20.12 -1.50
CA SER A 187 -6.80 -19.84 -0.09
C SER A 187 -8.32 -19.85 0.13
N ASN A 188 -9.08 -19.20 -0.76
CA ASN A 188 -10.54 -19.18 -0.71
C ASN A 188 -11.16 -20.55 -0.97
N GLU A 189 -10.50 -21.42 -1.73
CA GLU A 189 -10.88 -22.81 -2.00
C GLU A 189 -10.52 -23.78 -0.84
N GLY A 190 -9.83 -23.27 0.19
CA GLY A 190 -9.51 -24.04 1.40
C GLY A 190 -8.13 -24.69 1.40
N ASP A 191 -7.23 -24.31 0.49
CA ASP A 191 -5.84 -24.78 0.51
C ASP A 191 -5.12 -24.28 1.76
N GLN A 192 -4.73 -25.20 2.64
CA GLN A 192 -4.19 -24.87 3.96
C GLN A 192 -2.84 -24.14 3.88
N LEU A 193 -2.00 -24.44 2.90
CA LEU A 193 -0.72 -23.77 2.73
C LEU A 193 -0.92 -22.33 2.23
N MET A 194 -1.88 -22.11 1.35
CA MET A 194 -2.18 -20.75 0.86
C MET A 194 -2.92 -19.92 1.89
N ILE A 195 -3.76 -20.53 2.73
CA ILE A 195 -4.35 -19.87 3.92
C ILE A 195 -3.25 -19.40 4.88
N GLU A 196 -2.23 -20.24 5.13
CA GLU A 196 -1.09 -19.87 5.97
C GLU A 196 -0.27 -18.73 5.34
N VAL A 197 -0.01 -18.79 4.05
CA VAL A 197 0.70 -17.74 3.29
C VAL A 197 -0.03 -16.40 3.37
N GLU A 198 -1.33 -16.41 3.12
CA GLU A 198 -2.16 -15.20 3.18
C GLU A 198 -2.21 -14.62 4.60
N ARG A 199 -2.30 -15.49 5.62
CA ARG A 199 -2.27 -15.06 7.02
C ARG A 199 -0.97 -14.37 7.39
N ILE A 200 0.19 -14.91 7.02
CA ILE A 200 1.50 -14.28 7.27
C ILE A 200 1.55 -12.88 6.63
N TRP A 201 1.06 -12.77 5.40
CA TRP A 201 1.01 -11.50 4.69
C TRP A 201 0.07 -10.48 5.38
N LEU A 202 -1.13 -10.92 5.79
CA LEU A 202 -2.12 -10.08 6.50
C LEU A 202 -1.61 -9.64 7.87
N ASP A 203 -0.95 -10.52 8.61
CA ASP A 203 -0.37 -10.21 9.92
C ASP A 203 0.73 -9.14 9.80
N ALA A 204 1.61 -9.27 8.81
CA ALA A 204 2.63 -8.28 8.52
C ALA A 204 2.01 -6.92 8.09
N TYR A 205 0.95 -6.96 7.27
CA TYR A 205 0.26 -5.75 6.82
C TYR A 205 -0.44 -5.03 7.97
N ALA A 206 -1.16 -5.77 8.81
CA ALA A 206 -1.81 -5.21 10.00
C ALA A 206 -0.80 -4.57 10.97
N SER A 207 0.35 -5.26 11.18
CA SER A 207 1.43 -4.73 12.02
C SER A 207 1.98 -3.41 11.45
N LEU A 208 2.26 -3.35 10.16
CA LEU A 208 2.72 -2.13 9.48
C LEU A 208 1.71 -0.99 9.62
N LEU A 209 0.41 -1.26 9.42
CA LEU A 209 -0.63 -0.24 9.60
C LEU A 209 -0.64 0.31 11.03
N GLY A 210 -0.46 -0.55 12.03
CA GLY A 210 -0.34 -0.14 13.42
C GLY A 210 0.90 0.73 13.67
N ASP A 211 2.03 0.42 13.02
CA ASP A 211 3.25 1.23 13.12
C ASP A 211 3.06 2.60 12.47
N VAL A 212 2.45 2.66 11.29
CA VAL A 212 2.10 3.93 10.62
C VAL A 212 1.12 4.74 11.48
N ALA A 213 0.11 4.10 12.09
CA ALA A 213 -0.82 4.76 12.99
C ALA A 213 -0.12 5.43 14.19
N LEU A 214 0.87 4.75 14.77
CA LEU A 214 1.66 5.30 15.88
C LEU A 214 2.61 6.43 15.43
N GLN A 215 3.25 6.27 14.28
CA GLN A 215 4.20 7.26 13.76
C GLN A 215 3.51 8.57 13.36
N GLU A 216 2.35 8.46 12.73
CA GLU A 216 1.67 9.61 12.14
C GLU A 216 0.62 10.21 13.08
N LEU A 217 0.05 9.43 14.01
CA LEU A 217 -1.10 9.85 14.83
C LEU A 217 -2.18 10.52 13.96
N CYS A 218 -2.55 9.84 12.87
CA CYS A 218 -3.42 10.33 11.81
C CYS A 218 -4.90 10.27 12.23
N PHE A 219 -5.30 11.14 13.16
CA PHE A 219 -6.65 11.17 13.70
C PHE A 219 -7.73 11.61 12.69
N GLY A 220 -7.34 12.16 11.55
CA GLY A 220 -8.23 12.38 10.41
C GLY A 220 -8.62 11.07 9.71
N GLY A 221 -7.78 10.06 9.81
CA GLY A 221 -8.01 8.70 9.33
C GLY A 221 -6.78 8.03 8.73
N LEU A 222 -6.67 6.74 9.00
CA LEU A 222 -5.77 5.82 8.32
C LEU A 222 -6.56 5.10 7.20
N TRP A 223 -6.03 5.12 6.01
CA TRP A 223 -6.68 4.59 4.82
C TRP A 223 -5.89 3.45 4.21
N ILE A 224 -6.53 2.30 4.03
CA ILE A 224 -5.99 1.18 3.27
C ILE A 224 -6.40 1.36 1.81
N SER A 225 -5.45 1.30 0.89
CA SER A 225 -5.67 1.48 -0.55
C SER A 225 -4.85 0.49 -1.38
N GLY A 226 -4.86 0.68 -2.69
CA GLY A 226 -4.13 -0.16 -3.64
C GLY A 226 -4.94 -1.35 -4.14
N GLY A 227 -4.45 -1.99 -5.19
CA GLY A 227 -5.19 -3.07 -5.88
C GLY A 227 -5.48 -4.32 -5.05
N THR A 228 -4.82 -4.49 -3.89
CA THR A 228 -5.13 -5.58 -2.95
C THR A 228 -6.28 -5.23 -2.01
N ALA A 229 -6.60 -3.94 -1.80
CA ALA A 229 -7.56 -3.50 -0.80
C ALA A 229 -8.99 -4.06 -1.02
N PRO A 230 -9.60 -4.00 -2.21
CA PRO A 230 -10.91 -4.60 -2.44
C PRO A 230 -10.90 -6.12 -2.29
N LYS A 231 -9.81 -6.77 -2.73
CA LYS A 231 -9.68 -8.25 -2.73
C LYS A 231 -9.62 -8.83 -1.31
N HIS A 232 -8.96 -8.14 -0.38
CA HIS A 232 -8.79 -8.57 1.02
C HIS A 232 -9.73 -7.86 2.00
N PHE A 233 -10.75 -7.17 1.51
CA PHE A 233 -11.63 -6.37 2.36
C PHE A 233 -12.28 -7.15 3.51
N LYS A 234 -12.70 -8.41 3.27
CA LYS A 234 -13.25 -9.27 4.31
C LYS A 234 -12.21 -9.59 5.39
N ASN A 235 -10.98 -9.84 4.98
CA ASN A 235 -9.86 -10.17 5.86
C ASN A 235 -9.50 -8.98 6.78
N PHE A 236 -9.52 -7.75 6.27
CA PHE A 236 -9.26 -6.55 7.05
C PHE A 236 -10.28 -6.30 8.17
N LYS A 237 -11.48 -6.86 8.06
CA LYS A 237 -12.51 -6.81 9.10
C LYS A 237 -12.40 -7.94 10.13
N SER A 238 -11.51 -8.90 9.94
CA SER A 238 -11.39 -10.04 10.84
C SER A 238 -10.78 -9.63 12.19
N ASP A 239 -11.19 -10.32 13.24
CA ASP A 239 -10.65 -10.13 14.59
C ASP A 239 -9.14 -10.41 14.63
N LEU A 240 -8.65 -11.35 13.81
CA LEU A 240 -7.23 -11.66 13.69
C LEU A 240 -6.43 -10.48 13.15
N PHE A 241 -6.89 -9.86 12.06
CA PHE A 241 -6.25 -8.68 11.49
C PHE A 241 -6.23 -7.51 12.49
N MET A 242 -7.38 -7.22 13.11
CA MET A 242 -7.49 -6.14 14.10
C MET A 242 -6.64 -6.42 15.35
N LYS A 243 -6.52 -7.68 15.78
CA LYS A 243 -5.61 -8.07 16.87
C LYS A 243 -4.17 -7.70 16.55
N GLN A 244 -3.69 -8.00 15.32
CA GLN A 244 -2.33 -7.64 14.90
C GLN A 244 -2.13 -6.14 14.75
N PHE A 245 -3.14 -5.42 14.23
CA PHE A 245 -3.14 -3.96 14.14
C PHE A 245 -2.97 -3.31 15.52
N PHE A 246 -3.70 -3.80 16.54
CA PHE A 246 -3.65 -3.30 17.91
C PHE A 246 -2.47 -3.84 18.73
N ASP A 247 -1.68 -4.76 18.21
CA ASP A 247 -0.56 -5.34 18.95
C ASP A 247 0.62 -4.34 19.05
N LYS A 248 0.37 -3.26 19.81
CA LYS A 248 1.29 -2.15 20.08
C LYS A 248 1.49 -1.92 21.60
N GLY A 249 1.37 -3.00 22.38
CA GLY A 249 1.58 -2.97 23.83
C GLY A 249 0.70 -1.92 24.51
N ARG A 250 1.32 -1.12 25.38
CA ARG A 250 0.62 -0.07 26.15
C ARG A 250 -0.02 1.03 25.31
N LEU A 251 0.36 1.16 24.02
CA LEU A 251 -0.15 2.22 23.14
C LEU A 251 -1.36 1.76 22.28
N LYS A 252 -1.83 0.53 22.45
CA LYS A 252 -2.98 -0.01 21.70
C LYS A 252 -4.24 0.87 21.76
N ASP A 253 -4.45 1.56 22.90
CA ASP A 253 -5.66 2.35 23.11
C ASP A 253 -5.67 3.65 22.27
N ILE A 254 -4.49 4.18 21.92
CA ILE A 254 -4.38 5.30 20.97
C ILE A 254 -4.86 4.85 19.58
N LEU A 255 -4.52 3.65 19.14
CA LEU A 255 -4.94 3.15 17.83
C LEU A 255 -6.46 3.02 17.72
N LYS A 256 -7.16 2.73 18.82
CA LYS A 256 -8.63 2.67 18.85
C LYS A 256 -9.30 4.02 18.56
N THR A 257 -8.58 5.11 18.72
CA THR A 257 -9.09 6.46 18.45
C THR A 257 -8.84 6.93 17.02
N ILE A 258 -8.05 6.20 16.23
CA ILE A 258 -7.75 6.52 14.84
C ILE A 258 -8.77 5.83 13.92
N PRO A 259 -9.52 6.57 13.07
CA PRO A 259 -10.40 5.94 12.10
C PRO A 259 -9.61 5.07 11.12
N LEU A 260 -10.07 3.84 10.88
CA LEU A 260 -9.47 2.94 9.88
C LEU A 260 -10.47 2.67 8.76
N ASN A 261 -10.09 3.01 7.54
CA ASN A 261 -10.93 2.93 6.37
C ASN A 261 -10.26 2.13 5.25
N VAL A 262 -11.06 1.49 4.40
CA VAL A 262 -10.60 0.80 3.20
C VAL A 262 -11.21 1.45 1.97
N ILE A 263 -10.38 1.82 1.01
CA ILE A 263 -10.80 2.30 -0.30
C ILE A 263 -11.10 1.08 -1.16
N LEU A 264 -12.31 1.05 -1.73
CA LEU A 264 -12.82 -0.06 -2.53
C LEU A 264 -12.78 0.23 -4.04
N ASP A 265 -12.51 1.49 -4.41
CA ASP A 265 -12.43 1.94 -5.79
C ASP A 265 -11.01 1.70 -6.34
N GLU A 266 -10.88 0.80 -7.29
CA GLU A 266 -9.59 0.45 -7.91
C GLU A 266 -9.01 1.62 -8.73
N GLU A 267 -9.85 2.53 -9.23
CA GLU A 267 -9.43 3.71 -10.00
C GLU A 267 -9.17 4.95 -9.13
N PHE A 268 -9.13 4.78 -7.80
CA PHE A 268 -9.00 5.90 -6.86
C PHE A 268 -7.76 6.77 -7.12
N GLY A 269 -6.66 6.19 -7.59
CA GLY A 269 -5.45 6.94 -7.96
C GLY A 269 -5.71 7.91 -9.12
N LEU A 270 -6.40 7.45 -10.17
CA LEU A 270 -6.78 8.28 -11.32
C LEU A 270 -7.80 9.36 -10.92
N PHE A 271 -8.80 9.00 -10.13
CA PHE A 271 -9.76 9.94 -9.58
C PHE A 271 -9.07 11.04 -8.75
N SER A 272 -8.11 10.67 -7.93
CA SER A 272 -7.36 11.62 -7.08
C SER A 272 -6.51 12.58 -7.91
N ALA A 273 -5.88 12.10 -8.99
CA ALA A 273 -5.17 12.95 -9.93
C ALA A 273 -6.10 13.96 -10.62
N ALA A 274 -7.31 13.55 -10.99
CA ALA A 274 -8.33 14.44 -11.53
C ALA A 274 -8.79 15.49 -10.50
N CYS A 275 -8.97 15.10 -9.23
CA CYS A 275 -9.26 16.03 -8.13
C CYS A 275 -8.16 17.08 -7.99
N ARG A 276 -6.89 16.67 -8.03
CA ARG A 276 -5.76 17.62 -7.96
C ARG A 276 -5.71 18.54 -9.17
N ALA A 277 -5.90 18.03 -10.38
CA ALA A 277 -5.97 18.85 -11.59
C ALA A 277 -7.07 19.93 -11.49
N LYS A 278 -8.23 19.58 -10.91
CA LYS A 278 -9.33 20.54 -10.65
C LYS A 278 -8.95 21.59 -9.61
N MET A 279 -8.22 21.22 -8.56
CA MET A 279 -7.72 22.18 -7.55
C MET A 279 -6.76 23.18 -8.17
N LEU A 280 -5.88 22.75 -9.09
CA LEU A 280 -4.93 23.63 -9.80
C LEU A 280 -5.62 24.70 -10.65
N LEU A 281 -6.84 24.46 -11.13
CA LEU A 281 -7.64 25.46 -11.85
C LEU A 281 -8.12 26.62 -10.97
N LYS A 282 -8.29 26.38 -9.65
CA LYS A 282 -8.81 27.36 -8.71
C LYS A 282 -7.72 28.26 -8.08
N THR A 283 -6.47 27.85 -8.25
CA THR A 283 -5.30 28.52 -7.63
C THR A 283 -4.62 29.50 -8.62
N THR A 284 -5.06 29.52 -9.85
CA THR A 284 -4.64 30.42 -10.95
C THR A 284 -5.76 31.40 -11.30
#